data_3aaa83ff2534100bc7205a4fe64247e9
#
_entry.id   3aaa83ff2534100bc7205a4fe64247e9
#
_cell.length_a   1.000
_cell.length_b   1.000
_cell.length_c   1.000
_cell.angle_alpha   90.00
_cell.angle_beta   90.00
_cell.angle_gamma   90.00
#
_symmetry.space_group_name_H-M   'P 1'
#
loop_
_entity.id
_entity.type
_entity.pdbx_description
1 polymer ?
#
loop_
_entity_poly.entity_id
_entity_poly.type
_entity_poly.pdbx_seq_one_letter_code
_entity_poly.pdbx_strand_id
1 'polypeptide(L)'
;VKVLFRTDASVTIGSGHVMRCLALAHVLRQRGAEVIFIARVLPGDLCRVIEQRGYQVLRLRITEEGGSTDQVDQVQDAMHTLAAISSAVIIADWLIVDHYALDRSWEEMVADKVDQIMVIDDLANRSHECQLLVDQNLYSEIASRYDRYLPASCTRLLGPKYALLRGEFALARQASRHRPSVARDVLIFFGGSDASNQTMRVLAAMNTLGRSELSLNVVVGVSNPHRGRIEERCRELAAERSMTITFSCQIEHMATIIASADLAIGGGGTSCWERCCLGLPTIVMAVAANQIAVAQALEEEKAIRYLGLAEHVSNATLMQAITELLDNHSARQEMSANGKRLVDGEGASRVADAIYQAIPITTGSIQLRRAAEADEHAVLSWRNEAKVRDASFNQKTISAAEHSRWFQAAIANPARHLLIAEHNGAPLGVLRYDVTDCSADISVYLVPGKEGAGWGTAIVIAGSAWLRQHLRHVTSVSAMILEANIASKKSFIKAGFMPCDQEDTAPDQVVLQDVESPKRLAIFRLYLQPHHHITDVS
;
A
#
# COMPACT_ATOMS: atom_id res chain seq x y z
N VAL A 1 -15.10 1.56 -6.15
CA VAL A 1 -14.46 0.24 -6.14
C VAL A 1 -14.80 -0.47 -4.85
N LYS A 2 -15.26 -1.72 -4.94
CA LYS A 2 -15.55 -2.58 -3.80
C LYS A 2 -14.52 -3.71 -3.76
N VAL A 3 -13.82 -3.84 -2.65
CA VAL A 3 -12.70 -4.78 -2.48
C VAL A 3 -12.98 -5.70 -1.30
N LEU A 4 -12.90 -6.99 -1.55
CA LEU A 4 -12.97 -8.04 -0.54
C LEU A 4 -11.54 -8.51 -0.21
N PHE A 5 -11.27 -8.77 1.06
CA PHE A 5 -10.04 -9.41 1.51
C PHE A 5 -10.37 -10.77 2.14
N ARG A 6 -9.86 -11.87 1.58
CA ARG A 6 -9.87 -13.19 2.20
C ARG A 6 -8.54 -13.42 2.89
N THR A 7 -8.52 -13.36 4.22
CA THR A 7 -7.31 -13.53 5.03
C THR A 7 -7.66 -14.03 6.42
N ASP A 8 -6.77 -14.80 7.04
CA ASP A 8 -6.94 -15.34 8.37
C ASP A 8 -5.79 -14.95 9.30
N ALA A 9 -6.06 -14.99 10.59
CA ALA A 9 -5.07 -14.96 11.66
C ALA A 9 -5.46 -15.98 12.73
N SER A 10 -4.47 -16.59 13.36
CA SER A 10 -4.64 -17.44 14.53
C SER A 10 -3.36 -17.47 15.36
N VAL A 11 -3.37 -18.18 16.49
CA VAL A 11 -2.16 -18.39 17.29
C VAL A 11 -1.05 -19.04 16.47
N THR A 12 -1.38 -19.93 15.54
CA THR A 12 -0.45 -20.66 14.66
C THR A 12 -0.11 -19.91 13.37
N ILE A 13 -1.11 -19.34 12.69
CA ILE A 13 -0.91 -18.55 11.46
C ILE A 13 -0.14 -17.26 11.75
N GLY A 14 -0.35 -16.67 12.93
CA GLY A 14 0.17 -15.36 13.29
C GLY A 14 -0.69 -14.21 12.75
N SER A 15 -0.23 -12.99 12.96
CA SER A 15 -0.95 -11.75 12.61
C SER A 15 -0.52 -11.12 11.27
N GLY A 16 0.55 -11.61 10.67
CA GLY A 16 1.24 -10.95 9.54
C GLY A 16 0.36 -10.71 8.31
N HIS A 17 -0.43 -11.72 7.92
CA HIS A 17 -1.35 -11.64 6.77
C HIS A 17 -2.39 -10.52 6.97
N VAL A 18 -3.11 -10.56 8.09
CA VAL A 18 -4.12 -9.54 8.39
C VAL A 18 -3.51 -8.16 8.48
N MET A 19 -2.32 -8.02 9.07
CA MET A 19 -1.68 -6.70 9.23
C MET A 19 -1.24 -6.10 7.89
N ARG A 20 -0.69 -6.89 6.97
CA ARG A 20 -0.34 -6.39 5.62
C ARG A 20 -1.59 -6.11 4.77
N CYS A 21 -2.63 -6.92 4.90
CA CYS A 21 -3.93 -6.64 4.29
C CYS A 21 -4.54 -5.33 4.82
N LEU A 22 -4.47 -5.07 6.13
CA LEU A 22 -4.96 -3.82 6.73
C LEU A 22 -4.19 -2.58 6.23
N ALA A 23 -2.88 -2.71 5.98
CA ALA A 23 -2.08 -1.63 5.41
C ALA A 23 -2.58 -1.26 3.99
N LEU A 24 -2.80 -2.25 3.13
CA LEU A 24 -3.36 -2.04 1.79
C LEU A 24 -4.80 -1.54 1.84
N ALA A 25 -5.64 -2.13 2.69
CA ALA A 25 -7.04 -1.74 2.89
C ALA A 25 -7.17 -0.27 3.31
N HIS A 26 -6.26 0.22 4.14
CA HIS A 26 -6.23 1.63 4.54
C HIS A 26 -6.02 2.55 3.34
N VAL A 27 -5.04 2.27 2.49
CA VAL A 27 -4.77 3.05 1.27
C VAL A 27 -5.94 3.00 0.30
N LEU A 28 -6.52 1.81 0.08
CA LEU A 28 -7.69 1.64 -0.79
C LEU A 28 -8.90 2.44 -0.27
N ARG A 29 -9.15 2.42 1.05
CA ARG A 29 -10.23 3.21 1.67
C ARG A 29 -9.99 4.72 1.56
N GLN A 30 -8.76 5.19 1.74
CA GLN A 30 -8.41 6.60 1.52
C GLN A 30 -8.70 7.03 0.08
N ARG A 31 -8.56 6.11 -0.88
CA ARG A 31 -8.91 6.31 -2.30
C ARG A 31 -10.40 6.06 -2.62
N GLY A 32 -11.23 5.94 -1.58
CA GLY A 32 -12.68 5.83 -1.72
C GLY A 32 -13.20 4.42 -2.04
N ALA A 33 -12.39 3.37 -1.88
CA ALA A 33 -12.87 2.00 -1.97
C ALA A 33 -13.72 1.62 -0.75
N GLU A 34 -14.79 0.87 -0.98
CA GLU A 34 -15.49 0.12 0.04
C GLU A 34 -14.72 -1.19 0.28
N VAL A 35 -14.26 -1.41 1.52
CA VAL A 35 -13.42 -2.56 1.86
C VAL A 35 -14.11 -3.42 2.89
N ILE A 36 -14.17 -4.73 2.62
CA ILE A 36 -14.80 -5.74 3.48
C ILE A 36 -13.81 -6.91 3.64
N PHE A 37 -13.68 -7.41 4.85
CA PHE A 37 -12.86 -8.58 5.15
C PHE A 37 -13.71 -9.84 5.26
N ILE A 38 -13.16 -10.97 4.85
CA ILE A 38 -13.71 -12.31 4.99
C ILE A 38 -12.66 -13.13 5.74
N ALA A 39 -12.99 -13.58 6.94
CA ALA A 39 -12.05 -14.27 7.81
C ALA A 39 -12.72 -15.39 8.61
N ARG A 40 -12.00 -16.47 8.85
CA ARG A 40 -12.43 -17.55 9.75
C ARG A 40 -12.31 -17.10 11.19
N VAL A 41 -13.27 -17.55 12.02
CA VAL A 41 -13.22 -17.38 13.47
C VAL A 41 -12.34 -18.50 14.06
N LEU A 42 -11.11 -18.16 14.41
CA LEU A 42 -10.08 -19.05 14.91
C LEU A 42 -9.59 -18.60 16.30
N PRO A 43 -9.02 -19.49 17.12
CA PRO A 43 -8.35 -19.07 18.36
C PRO A 43 -7.23 -18.06 18.06
N GLY A 44 -7.34 -16.83 18.58
CA GLY A 44 -6.39 -15.76 18.31
C GLY A 44 -6.63 -15.03 16.98
N ASP A 45 -7.84 -15.12 16.38
CA ASP A 45 -8.20 -14.33 15.21
C ASP A 45 -8.13 -12.81 15.48
N LEU A 46 -8.07 -12.04 14.41
CA LEU A 46 -8.01 -10.58 14.45
C LEU A 46 -9.30 -9.90 13.95
N CYS A 47 -10.42 -10.60 13.91
CA CYS A 47 -11.69 -10.04 13.42
C CYS A 47 -12.07 -8.76 14.19
N ARG A 48 -11.93 -8.78 15.54
CA ARG A 48 -12.21 -7.60 16.37
C ARG A 48 -11.26 -6.43 16.06
N VAL A 49 -9.99 -6.70 15.79
CA VAL A 49 -9.00 -5.66 15.43
C VAL A 49 -9.36 -5.02 14.10
N ILE A 50 -9.81 -5.82 13.13
CA ILE A 50 -10.28 -5.33 11.82
C ILE A 50 -11.49 -4.42 12.00
N GLU A 51 -12.47 -4.84 12.82
CA GLU A 51 -13.68 -4.07 13.10
C GLU A 51 -13.40 -2.76 13.86
N GLN A 52 -12.50 -2.79 14.85
CA GLN A 52 -12.06 -1.59 15.57
C GLN A 52 -11.42 -0.55 14.65
N ARG A 53 -10.84 -0.99 13.52
CA ARG A 53 -10.32 -0.10 12.48
C ARG A 53 -11.39 0.38 11.49
N GLY A 54 -12.66 0.04 11.74
CA GLY A 54 -13.80 0.50 10.97
C GLY A 54 -14.03 -0.25 9.66
N TYR A 55 -13.61 -1.52 9.57
CA TYR A 55 -13.92 -2.39 8.44
C TYR A 55 -15.00 -3.41 8.81
N GLN A 56 -15.87 -3.73 7.88
CA GLN A 56 -16.80 -4.83 8.01
C GLN A 56 -16.05 -6.16 7.91
N VAL A 57 -16.45 -7.17 8.72
CA VAL A 57 -15.92 -8.53 8.65
C VAL A 57 -17.06 -9.52 8.43
N LEU A 58 -16.99 -10.26 7.34
CA LEU A 58 -17.80 -11.44 7.11
C LEU A 58 -17.11 -12.63 7.76
N ARG A 59 -17.66 -13.10 8.88
CA ARG A 59 -17.05 -14.17 9.67
C ARG A 59 -17.45 -15.53 9.11
N LEU A 60 -16.46 -16.32 8.72
CA LEU A 60 -16.66 -17.72 8.35
C LEU A 60 -16.60 -18.60 9.62
N ARG A 61 -17.70 -19.26 9.93
CA ARG A 61 -17.76 -20.21 11.05
C ARG A 61 -17.26 -21.58 10.60
N ILE A 62 -16.34 -22.14 11.34
CA ILE A 62 -15.90 -23.53 11.14
C ILE A 62 -16.94 -24.43 11.81
N THR A 63 -17.50 -25.38 11.09
CA THR A 63 -18.27 -26.47 11.66
C THR A 63 -17.30 -27.51 12.22
N GLU A 64 -17.46 -27.89 13.49
CA GLU A 64 -16.54 -28.75 14.26
C GLU A 64 -16.44 -30.21 13.80
N GLU A 65 -16.73 -30.55 12.54
CA GLU A 65 -16.60 -31.92 12.07
C GLU A 65 -15.22 -32.18 11.46
N GLY A 66 -14.27 -32.56 12.34
CA GLY A 66 -13.14 -33.42 12.01
C GLY A 66 -11.96 -32.84 11.27
N GLY A 67 -11.18 -31.94 11.87
CA GLY A 67 -9.87 -31.57 11.35
C GLY A 67 -9.09 -30.65 12.29
N SER A 68 -7.76 -30.73 12.27
CA SER A 68 -6.90 -29.72 12.89
C SER A 68 -7.33 -28.33 12.42
N THR A 69 -7.49 -27.39 13.32
CA THR A 69 -7.91 -25.99 13.04
C THR A 69 -7.03 -25.28 12.01
N ASP A 70 -5.88 -25.84 11.68
CA ASP A 70 -4.88 -25.28 10.75
C ASP A 70 -5.00 -25.83 9.32
N GLN A 71 -5.69 -26.97 9.12
CA GLN A 71 -5.95 -27.48 7.77
C GLN A 71 -7.18 -26.82 7.18
N VAL A 72 -7.04 -26.31 5.96
CA VAL A 72 -8.13 -25.68 5.20
C VAL A 72 -8.60 -26.66 4.14
N ASP A 73 -9.85 -27.10 4.24
CA ASP A 73 -10.54 -27.70 3.10
C ASP A 73 -10.92 -26.55 2.14
N GLN A 74 -10.23 -26.49 1.01
CA GLN A 74 -10.42 -25.41 0.04
C GLN A 74 -11.83 -25.37 -0.54
N VAL A 75 -12.45 -26.53 -0.75
CA VAL A 75 -13.81 -26.62 -1.30
C VAL A 75 -14.82 -26.06 -0.30
N GLN A 76 -14.71 -26.47 0.96
CA GLN A 76 -15.58 -25.98 2.03
C GLN A 76 -15.36 -24.48 2.29
N ASP A 77 -14.11 -24.01 2.30
CA ASP A 77 -13.79 -22.59 2.48
C ASP A 77 -14.35 -21.73 1.33
N ALA A 78 -14.21 -22.20 0.07
CA ALA A 78 -14.81 -21.53 -1.08
C ALA A 78 -16.34 -21.44 -0.96
N MET A 79 -17.00 -22.54 -0.60
CA MET A 79 -18.46 -22.57 -0.39
C MET A 79 -18.91 -21.59 0.70
N HIS A 80 -18.21 -21.53 1.84
CA HIS A 80 -18.51 -20.60 2.91
C HIS A 80 -18.27 -19.14 2.49
N THR A 81 -17.17 -18.89 1.76
CA THR A 81 -16.86 -17.56 1.21
C THR A 81 -17.94 -17.09 0.24
N LEU A 82 -18.37 -17.96 -0.70
CA LEU A 82 -19.44 -17.67 -1.64
C LEU A 82 -20.79 -17.42 -0.95
N ALA A 83 -21.11 -18.22 0.07
CA ALA A 83 -22.32 -18.05 0.87
C ALA A 83 -22.32 -16.71 1.61
N ALA A 84 -21.17 -16.31 2.19
CA ALA A 84 -21.02 -15.04 2.88
C ALA A 84 -21.18 -13.85 1.93
N ILE A 85 -20.54 -13.89 0.75
CA ILE A 85 -20.66 -12.87 -0.30
C ILE A 85 -22.12 -12.74 -0.76
N SER A 86 -22.78 -13.89 -1.04
CA SER A 86 -24.15 -13.93 -1.54
C SER A 86 -25.17 -13.43 -0.50
N SER A 87 -25.01 -13.84 0.77
CA SER A 87 -25.89 -13.41 1.86
C SER A 87 -25.79 -11.91 2.14
N ALA A 88 -24.62 -11.32 1.91
CA ALA A 88 -24.41 -9.88 2.05
C ALA A 88 -24.80 -9.09 0.77
N VAL A 89 -25.23 -9.76 -0.29
CA VAL A 89 -25.59 -9.17 -1.60
C VAL A 89 -24.46 -8.28 -2.14
N ILE A 90 -23.22 -8.79 -2.07
CA ILE A 90 -22.05 -8.05 -2.49
C ILE A 90 -21.69 -8.39 -3.93
N ILE A 91 -21.51 -7.35 -4.75
CA ILE A 91 -20.84 -7.41 -6.04
C ILE A 91 -19.51 -6.69 -5.84
N ALA A 92 -18.39 -7.41 -6.04
CA ALA A 92 -17.06 -6.88 -5.77
C ALA A 92 -16.24 -6.77 -7.05
N ASP A 93 -15.54 -5.65 -7.20
CA ASP A 93 -14.59 -5.44 -8.30
C ASP A 93 -13.31 -6.29 -8.09
N TRP A 94 -12.92 -6.49 -6.81
CA TRP A 94 -11.72 -7.23 -6.46
C TRP A 94 -11.91 -8.16 -5.25
N LEU A 95 -11.34 -9.35 -5.34
CA LEU A 95 -11.08 -10.24 -4.21
C LEU A 95 -9.57 -10.36 -4.02
N ILE A 96 -9.05 -9.89 -2.89
CA ILE A 96 -7.65 -10.00 -2.51
C ILE A 96 -7.50 -11.19 -1.56
N VAL A 97 -6.68 -12.15 -1.95
CA VAL A 97 -6.44 -13.40 -1.21
C VAL A 97 -5.05 -13.36 -0.61
N ASP A 98 -4.96 -13.46 0.70
CA ASP A 98 -3.71 -13.58 1.43
C ASP A 98 -3.78 -14.77 2.39
N HIS A 99 -3.48 -15.96 1.87
CA HIS A 99 -3.63 -17.20 2.62
C HIS A 99 -2.80 -18.34 2.03
N TYR A 100 -1.94 -19.00 2.82
CA TYR A 100 -1.01 -20.02 2.35
C TYR A 100 -1.66 -21.34 1.89
N ALA A 101 -2.87 -21.65 2.35
CA ALA A 101 -3.55 -22.88 2.01
C ALA A 101 -4.56 -22.75 0.85
N LEU A 102 -4.74 -21.55 0.29
CA LEU A 102 -5.62 -21.31 -0.86
C LEU A 102 -4.79 -21.23 -2.13
N ASP A 103 -5.26 -21.88 -3.19
CA ASP A 103 -4.57 -21.96 -4.47
C ASP A 103 -5.55 -21.78 -5.64
N ARG A 104 -5.06 -22.08 -6.84
CA ARG A 104 -5.82 -22.01 -8.08
C ARG A 104 -7.20 -22.66 -8.00
N SER A 105 -7.32 -23.81 -7.35
CA SER A 105 -8.58 -24.57 -7.29
C SER A 105 -9.65 -23.80 -6.50
N TRP A 106 -9.25 -23.12 -5.42
CA TRP A 106 -10.11 -22.25 -4.65
C TRP A 106 -10.48 -20.98 -5.43
N GLU A 107 -9.51 -20.37 -6.10
CA GLU A 107 -9.67 -19.14 -6.87
C GLU A 107 -10.65 -19.34 -8.03
N GLU A 108 -10.53 -20.45 -8.76
CA GLU A 108 -11.46 -20.83 -9.84
C GLU A 108 -12.91 -21.00 -9.35
N MET A 109 -13.10 -21.53 -8.13
CA MET A 109 -14.45 -21.68 -7.56
C MET A 109 -15.13 -20.35 -7.24
N VAL A 110 -14.37 -19.33 -6.85
CA VAL A 110 -14.94 -18.03 -6.45
C VAL A 110 -14.95 -17.01 -7.59
N ALA A 111 -14.29 -17.27 -8.70
CA ALA A 111 -14.08 -16.35 -9.82
C ALA A 111 -15.38 -15.76 -10.40
N ASP A 112 -16.47 -16.55 -10.45
CA ASP A 112 -17.77 -16.09 -11.01
C ASP A 112 -18.48 -15.02 -10.16
N LYS A 113 -17.98 -14.73 -8.95
CA LYS A 113 -18.61 -13.79 -8.00
C LYS A 113 -17.87 -12.48 -7.83
N VAL A 114 -16.72 -12.35 -8.49
CA VAL A 114 -15.86 -11.17 -8.42
C VAL A 114 -15.29 -10.87 -9.80
N ASP A 115 -15.05 -9.60 -10.09
CA ASP A 115 -14.54 -9.24 -11.42
C ASP A 115 -13.07 -9.63 -11.59
N GLN A 116 -12.26 -9.53 -10.51
CA GLN A 116 -10.83 -9.82 -10.53
C GLN A 116 -10.34 -10.37 -9.19
N ILE A 117 -9.29 -11.18 -9.27
CA ILE A 117 -8.60 -11.75 -8.11
C ILE A 117 -7.16 -11.22 -8.07
N MET A 118 -6.74 -10.78 -6.90
CA MET A 118 -5.36 -10.48 -6.56
C MET A 118 -4.89 -11.45 -5.48
N VAL A 119 -3.69 -11.98 -5.64
CA VAL A 119 -3.06 -12.86 -4.64
C VAL A 119 -1.87 -12.17 -4.01
N ILE A 120 -1.76 -12.24 -2.69
CA ILE A 120 -0.54 -11.92 -1.94
C ILE A 120 0.10 -13.26 -1.56
N ASP A 121 1.20 -13.59 -2.20
CA ASP A 121 1.94 -14.84 -1.97
C ASP A 121 3.44 -14.56 -1.88
N ASP A 122 4.13 -15.34 -1.04
CA ASP A 122 5.58 -15.27 -0.86
C ASP A 122 6.25 -16.66 -0.78
N LEU A 123 5.48 -17.70 -1.04
CA LEU A 123 5.98 -19.07 -1.04
C LEU A 123 6.41 -19.55 -2.43
N ALA A 124 5.71 -19.16 -3.49
CA ALA A 124 5.89 -19.61 -4.87
C ALA A 124 6.00 -21.14 -4.98
N ASN A 125 5.06 -21.85 -4.35
CA ASN A 125 5.05 -23.32 -4.26
C ASN A 125 3.74 -23.95 -4.76
N ARG A 126 2.78 -23.12 -5.22
CA ARG A 126 1.47 -23.53 -5.73
C ARG A 126 1.01 -22.62 -6.86
N SER A 127 0.13 -23.13 -7.71
CA SER A 127 -0.43 -22.36 -8.84
C SER A 127 -1.56 -21.44 -8.39
N HIS A 128 -1.70 -20.31 -9.08
CA HIS A 128 -2.77 -19.33 -8.85
C HIS A 128 -3.46 -18.96 -10.16
N GLU A 129 -4.76 -18.67 -10.10
CA GLU A 129 -5.55 -18.10 -11.18
C GLU A 129 -5.97 -16.68 -10.79
N CYS A 130 -5.10 -15.71 -11.05
CA CYS A 130 -5.30 -14.33 -10.64
C CYS A 130 -4.83 -13.34 -11.71
N GLN A 131 -5.38 -12.15 -11.68
CA GLN A 131 -5.00 -11.03 -12.56
C GLN A 131 -3.79 -10.26 -12.03
N LEU A 132 -3.58 -10.28 -10.71
CA LEU A 132 -2.49 -9.56 -10.06
C LEU A 132 -1.90 -10.41 -8.94
N LEU A 133 -0.56 -10.50 -8.88
CA LEU A 133 0.15 -11.14 -7.77
C LEU A 133 1.13 -10.17 -7.14
N VAL A 134 1.17 -10.16 -5.81
CA VAL A 134 2.13 -9.39 -5.01
C VAL A 134 3.00 -10.35 -4.21
N ASP A 135 4.31 -10.31 -4.43
CA ASP A 135 5.33 -10.87 -3.53
C ASP A 135 6.25 -9.73 -3.09
N GLN A 136 6.10 -9.30 -1.86
CA GLN A 136 6.87 -8.19 -1.29
C GLN A 136 8.29 -8.57 -0.86
N ASN A 137 8.65 -9.85 -0.97
CA ASN A 137 9.92 -10.36 -0.46
C ASN A 137 11.05 -10.19 -1.48
N LEU A 138 12.27 -10.26 -0.98
CA LEU A 138 13.50 -10.21 -1.76
C LEU A 138 14.03 -11.61 -1.99
N TYR A 139 14.34 -11.93 -3.25
CA TYR A 139 14.97 -13.19 -3.66
C TYR A 139 15.97 -12.92 -4.79
N SER A 140 17.01 -13.71 -4.90
CA SER A 140 18.02 -13.57 -5.96
C SER A 140 17.45 -13.75 -7.37
N GLU A 141 16.47 -14.65 -7.56
CA GLU A 141 15.82 -14.92 -8.85
C GLU A 141 14.33 -14.56 -8.85
N ILE A 142 14.01 -13.36 -8.33
CA ILE A 142 12.63 -12.95 -8.14
C ILE A 142 11.82 -12.90 -9.46
N ALA A 143 12.45 -12.57 -10.58
CA ALA A 143 11.77 -12.37 -11.86
C ALA A 143 11.13 -13.66 -12.41
N SER A 144 11.82 -14.80 -12.28
CA SER A 144 11.38 -16.12 -12.78
C SER A 144 10.63 -16.96 -11.75
N ARG A 145 10.60 -16.51 -10.50
CA ARG A 145 10.08 -17.26 -9.35
C ARG A 145 8.66 -17.82 -9.54
N TYR A 146 7.82 -17.09 -10.28
CA TYR A 146 6.40 -17.41 -10.50
C TYR A 146 6.08 -17.93 -11.90
N ASP A 147 7.05 -18.20 -12.77
CA ASP A 147 6.82 -18.57 -14.18
C ASP A 147 5.95 -19.82 -14.35
N ARG A 148 6.06 -20.78 -13.42
CA ARG A 148 5.29 -22.04 -13.45
C ARG A 148 3.92 -21.94 -12.79
N TYR A 149 3.67 -20.88 -12.04
CA TYR A 149 2.57 -20.80 -11.08
C TYR A 149 1.49 -19.81 -11.45
N LEU A 150 1.73 -18.98 -12.47
CA LEU A 150 0.83 -17.89 -12.84
C LEU A 150 0.45 -17.95 -14.33
N PRO A 151 -0.79 -17.53 -14.67
CA PRO A 151 -1.15 -17.25 -16.05
C PRO A 151 -0.20 -16.22 -16.69
N ALA A 152 0.05 -16.35 -17.99
CA ALA A 152 0.89 -15.37 -18.72
C ALA A 152 0.33 -13.95 -18.68
N SER A 153 -0.97 -13.78 -18.49
CA SER A 153 -1.67 -12.51 -18.37
C SER A 153 -1.56 -11.87 -16.99
N CYS A 154 -1.10 -12.60 -15.97
CA CYS A 154 -1.02 -12.10 -14.60
C CYS A 154 0.05 -11.02 -14.46
N THR A 155 -0.34 -9.85 -13.94
CA THR A 155 0.60 -8.79 -13.56
C THR A 155 1.29 -9.16 -12.26
N ARG A 156 2.63 -9.07 -12.24
CA ARG A 156 3.47 -9.45 -11.10
C ARG A 156 4.08 -8.23 -10.46
N LEU A 157 3.78 -7.99 -9.19
CA LEU A 157 4.37 -6.93 -8.37
C LEU A 157 5.36 -7.57 -7.39
N LEU A 158 6.62 -7.62 -7.78
CA LEU A 158 7.65 -8.40 -7.10
C LEU A 158 8.70 -7.51 -6.44
N GLY A 159 9.07 -7.87 -5.22
CA GLY A 159 10.17 -7.27 -4.47
C GLY A 159 9.75 -6.23 -3.42
N PRO A 160 10.73 -5.80 -2.59
CA PRO A 160 10.49 -4.98 -1.39
C PRO A 160 9.90 -3.60 -1.67
N LYS A 161 10.02 -3.08 -2.88
CA LYS A 161 9.33 -1.83 -3.29
C LYS A 161 7.80 -1.92 -3.20
N TYR A 162 7.25 -3.13 -3.10
CA TYR A 162 5.82 -3.40 -2.91
C TYR A 162 5.50 -3.84 -1.48
N ALA A 163 6.41 -3.64 -0.52
CA ALA A 163 6.16 -3.98 0.87
C ALA A 163 4.92 -3.25 1.40
N LEU A 164 3.95 -4.03 1.89
CA LEU A 164 2.66 -3.53 2.37
C LEU A 164 2.81 -3.00 3.79
N LEU A 165 3.34 -1.81 3.93
CA LEU A 165 3.55 -1.12 5.19
C LEU A 165 2.43 -0.12 5.48
N ARG A 166 2.17 0.10 6.78
CA ARG A 166 1.25 1.14 7.26
C ARG A 166 1.81 2.53 6.93
N GLY A 167 0.97 3.50 6.62
CA GLY A 167 1.37 4.85 6.23
C GLY A 167 2.27 5.57 7.25
N GLU A 168 2.20 5.19 8.54
CA GLU A 168 3.08 5.72 9.58
C GLU A 168 4.58 5.51 9.28
N PHE A 169 4.93 4.43 8.52
CA PHE A 169 6.33 4.16 8.16
C PHE A 169 6.85 5.13 7.10
N ALA A 170 6.06 5.47 6.10
CA ALA A 170 6.42 6.48 5.11
C ALA A 170 6.62 7.86 5.77
N LEU A 171 5.70 8.26 6.66
CA LEU A 171 5.80 9.50 7.42
C LEU A 171 7.04 9.53 8.34
N ALA A 172 7.25 8.46 9.14
CA ALA A 172 8.41 8.37 10.03
C ALA A 172 9.73 8.34 9.26
N ARG A 173 9.75 7.79 8.03
CA ARG A 173 10.92 7.82 7.16
C ARG A 173 11.28 9.23 6.72
N GLN A 174 10.31 10.08 6.36
CA GLN A 174 10.55 11.48 6.00
C GLN A 174 11.13 12.28 7.18
N ALA A 175 10.65 11.99 8.40
CA ALA A 175 11.12 12.61 9.64
C ALA A 175 12.37 11.92 10.22
N SER A 176 13.00 10.97 9.50
CA SER A 176 14.04 10.11 10.08
C SER A 176 15.31 10.89 10.45
N ARG A 177 15.74 10.74 11.70
CA ARG A 177 16.99 11.29 12.23
C ARG A 177 18.22 10.55 11.69
N HIS A 178 19.37 11.22 11.67
CA HIS A 178 20.66 10.52 11.57
C HIS A 178 20.88 9.67 12.83
N ARG A 179 21.23 8.40 12.64
CA ARG A 179 21.53 7.53 13.77
C ARG A 179 22.88 7.91 14.40
N PRO A 180 22.99 7.89 15.74
CA PRO A 180 24.18 8.35 16.43
C PRO A 180 25.38 7.43 16.17
N SER A 181 26.59 7.98 16.32
CA SER A 181 27.83 7.21 16.21
C SER A 181 27.95 6.13 17.31
N VAL A 182 27.40 6.40 18.49
CA VAL A 182 27.33 5.44 19.60
C VAL A 182 25.89 4.93 19.69
N ALA A 183 25.70 3.62 19.48
CA ALA A 183 24.40 2.97 19.64
C ALA A 183 24.09 2.76 21.14
N ARG A 184 22.89 3.16 21.55
CA ARG A 184 22.40 2.99 22.93
C ARG A 184 21.02 2.36 23.00
N ASP A 185 20.13 2.70 22.07
CA ASP A 185 18.75 2.23 22.08
C ASP A 185 18.60 0.96 21.24
N VAL A 186 18.36 -0.16 21.89
CA VAL A 186 18.24 -1.49 21.26
C VAL A 186 16.79 -1.96 21.30
N LEU A 187 16.21 -2.22 20.12
CA LEU A 187 14.90 -2.83 19.97
C LEU A 187 15.01 -4.35 19.90
N ILE A 188 14.25 -5.06 20.73
CA ILE A 188 14.13 -6.53 20.69
C ILE A 188 12.69 -6.88 20.30
N PHE A 189 12.52 -7.50 19.10
CA PHE A 189 11.21 -7.87 18.60
C PHE A 189 11.25 -9.07 17.64
N PHE A 190 10.67 -10.19 18.02
CA PHE A 190 10.60 -11.45 17.25
C PHE A 190 9.23 -11.73 16.63
N GLY A 191 8.38 -10.69 16.48
CA GLY A 191 7.04 -10.83 15.92
C GLY A 191 5.96 -11.09 16.97
N GLY A 192 4.77 -11.48 16.51
CA GLY A 192 3.58 -11.54 17.34
C GLY A 192 3.58 -12.67 18.38
N SER A 193 4.12 -13.84 18.05
CA SER A 193 4.05 -15.03 18.90
C SER A 193 5.37 -15.38 19.59
N ASP A 194 6.52 -15.27 18.89
CA ASP A 194 7.84 -15.70 19.40
C ASP A 194 7.77 -17.04 20.18
N ALA A 195 7.17 -18.05 19.56
CA ALA A 195 6.91 -19.35 20.21
C ALA A 195 8.18 -20.04 20.72
N SER A 196 9.32 -19.83 20.05
CA SER A 196 10.65 -20.32 20.44
C SER A 196 11.35 -19.48 21.51
N ASN A 197 10.68 -18.41 22.01
CA ASN A 197 11.16 -17.56 23.10
C ASN A 197 12.56 -16.94 22.86
N GLN A 198 12.80 -16.46 21.65
CA GLN A 198 14.08 -15.83 21.32
C GLN A 198 14.28 -14.50 22.05
N THR A 199 13.20 -13.81 22.41
CA THR A 199 13.25 -12.60 23.25
C THR A 199 13.97 -12.86 24.58
N MET A 200 13.65 -13.94 25.30
CA MET A 200 14.35 -14.30 26.56
C MET A 200 15.81 -14.61 26.33
N ARG A 201 16.13 -15.26 25.20
CA ARG A 201 17.51 -15.57 24.85
C ARG A 201 18.36 -14.32 24.60
N VAL A 202 17.79 -13.33 23.88
CA VAL A 202 18.47 -12.04 23.67
C VAL A 202 18.63 -11.30 25.00
N LEU A 203 17.62 -11.27 25.86
CA LEU A 203 17.73 -10.67 27.20
C LEU A 203 18.85 -11.30 28.03
N ALA A 204 19.01 -12.63 27.98
CA ALA A 204 20.12 -13.32 28.65
C ALA A 204 21.48 -12.94 28.06
N ALA A 205 21.60 -12.81 26.73
CA ALA A 205 22.82 -12.34 26.07
C ALA A 205 23.16 -10.90 26.46
N MET A 206 22.17 -9.99 26.48
CA MET A 206 22.35 -8.59 26.90
C MET A 206 22.82 -8.49 28.37
N ASN A 207 22.25 -9.31 29.26
CA ASN A 207 22.70 -9.39 30.64
C ASN A 207 24.17 -9.84 30.76
N THR A 208 24.58 -10.83 29.96
CA THR A 208 25.97 -11.34 29.96
C THR A 208 26.96 -10.30 29.41
N LEU A 209 26.56 -9.50 28.42
CA LEU A 209 27.39 -8.42 27.88
C LEU A 209 27.65 -7.30 28.88
N GLY A 210 26.75 -7.10 29.87
CA GLY A 210 26.96 -6.18 30.99
C GLY A 210 27.06 -4.71 30.61
N ARG A 211 26.54 -4.31 29.47
CA ARG A 211 26.54 -2.92 28.96
C ARG A 211 25.42 -2.12 29.59
N SER A 212 25.66 -1.52 30.77
CA SER A 212 24.63 -0.77 31.52
C SER A 212 24.24 0.56 30.87
N GLU A 213 25.01 1.08 29.94
CA GLU A 213 24.70 2.30 29.17
C GLU A 213 23.64 2.09 28.10
N LEU A 214 23.21 0.86 27.84
CA LEU A 214 22.20 0.55 26.85
C LEU A 214 20.78 0.69 27.41
N SER A 215 19.88 1.12 26.55
CA SER A 215 18.44 1.16 26.77
C SER A 215 17.79 0.07 25.91
N LEU A 216 17.02 -0.82 26.52
CA LEU A 216 16.36 -1.92 25.81
C LEU A 216 14.87 -1.64 25.66
N ASN A 217 14.39 -1.63 24.43
CA ASN A 217 12.96 -1.61 24.12
C ASN A 217 12.52 -3.03 23.73
N VAL A 218 11.84 -3.72 24.65
CA VAL A 218 11.38 -5.10 24.46
C VAL A 218 9.92 -5.08 24.08
N VAL A 219 9.62 -5.52 22.85
CA VAL A 219 8.26 -5.55 22.31
C VAL A 219 7.83 -7.00 22.12
N VAL A 220 6.63 -7.35 22.56
CA VAL A 220 6.02 -8.66 22.35
C VAL A 220 4.59 -8.51 21.84
N GLY A 221 4.10 -9.49 21.09
CA GLY A 221 2.69 -9.53 20.70
C GLY A 221 1.80 -10.07 21.81
N VAL A 222 0.50 -9.80 21.70
CA VAL A 222 -0.51 -10.30 22.66
C VAL A 222 -0.57 -11.83 22.69
N SER A 223 -0.26 -12.47 21.56
CA SER A 223 -0.27 -13.94 21.41
C SER A 223 1.02 -14.61 21.88
N ASN A 224 1.99 -13.85 22.43
CA ASN A 224 3.24 -14.43 22.92
C ASN A 224 2.98 -15.25 24.22
N PRO A 225 3.21 -16.58 24.19
CA PRO A 225 2.93 -17.45 25.36
C PRO A 225 3.88 -17.20 26.53
N HIS A 226 5.01 -16.54 26.28
CA HIS A 226 6.05 -16.26 27.28
C HIS A 226 5.97 -14.84 27.85
N ARG A 227 4.94 -14.05 27.46
CA ARG A 227 4.80 -12.62 27.81
C ARG A 227 5.05 -12.30 29.27
N GLY A 228 4.40 -13.01 30.18
CA GLY A 228 4.52 -12.75 31.63
C GLY A 228 5.94 -12.96 32.15
N ARG A 229 6.61 -14.03 31.70
CA ARG A 229 8.01 -14.31 32.09
C ARG A 229 8.99 -13.30 31.49
N ILE A 230 8.75 -12.85 30.24
CA ILE A 230 9.57 -11.82 29.62
C ILE A 230 9.43 -10.49 30.39
N GLU A 231 8.21 -10.10 30.73
CA GLU A 231 7.95 -8.89 31.52
C GLU A 231 8.62 -8.93 32.89
N GLU A 232 8.51 -10.04 33.58
CA GLU A 232 9.17 -10.26 34.89
C GLU A 232 10.70 -10.15 34.74
N ARG A 233 11.28 -10.81 33.72
CA ARG A 233 12.71 -10.75 33.45
C ARG A 233 13.20 -9.34 33.11
N CYS A 234 12.42 -8.56 32.38
CA CYS A 234 12.74 -7.16 32.12
C CYS A 234 12.80 -6.34 33.43
N ARG A 235 11.86 -6.55 34.36
CA ARG A 235 11.85 -5.87 35.67
C ARG A 235 13.08 -6.26 36.54
N GLU A 236 13.40 -7.55 36.59
CA GLU A 236 14.59 -8.06 37.30
C GLU A 236 15.87 -7.44 36.76
N LEU A 237 16.10 -7.49 35.44
CA LEU A 237 17.30 -6.95 34.82
C LEU A 237 17.44 -5.44 35.03
N ALA A 238 16.34 -4.70 34.97
CA ALA A 238 16.34 -3.26 35.23
C ALA A 238 16.80 -2.96 36.68
N ALA A 239 16.35 -3.78 37.65
CA ALA A 239 16.73 -3.63 39.05
C ALA A 239 18.19 -4.09 39.32
N GLU A 240 18.61 -5.24 38.76
CA GLU A 240 19.92 -5.85 39.00
C GLU A 240 21.06 -5.06 38.38
N ARG A 241 20.86 -4.45 37.20
CA ARG A 241 21.94 -3.87 36.38
C ARG A 241 21.86 -2.35 36.21
N SER A 242 20.88 -1.69 36.81
CA SER A 242 20.59 -0.26 36.57
C SER A 242 20.43 0.06 35.07
N MET A 243 19.98 -0.93 34.28
CA MET A 243 19.77 -0.82 32.85
C MET A 243 18.36 -0.27 32.57
N THR A 244 18.26 0.65 31.64
CA THR A 244 16.94 1.14 31.21
C THR A 244 16.25 0.10 30.32
N ILE A 245 15.15 -0.49 30.81
CA ILE A 245 14.38 -1.48 30.03
C ILE A 245 12.91 -1.08 29.99
N THR A 246 12.39 -0.89 28.78
CA THR A 246 10.98 -0.66 28.53
C THR A 246 10.36 -1.93 27.95
N PHE A 247 9.38 -2.50 28.65
CA PHE A 247 8.58 -3.62 28.14
C PHE A 247 7.26 -3.10 27.58
N SER A 248 6.88 -3.57 26.40
CA SER A 248 5.64 -3.20 25.75
C SER A 248 4.97 -4.41 25.11
N CYS A 249 3.65 -4.49 25.24
CA CYS A 249 2.84 -5.52 24.60
C CYS A 249 1.85 -4.86 23.65
N GLN A 250 1.81 -5.32 22.41
CA GLN A 250 0.89 -4.85 21.37
C GLN A 250 0.94 -3.32 21.16
N ILE A 251 1.93 -2.87 20.39
CA ILE A 251 2.14 -1.45 20.12
C ILE A 251 1.40 -1.03 18.87
N GLU A 252 0.65 0.08 18.95
CA GLU A 252 -0.03 0.68 17.80
C GLU A 252 0.95 1.46 16.89
N HIS A 253 1.89 2.19 17.48
CA HIS A 253 2.85 3.07 16.78
C HIS A 253 4.26 2.47 16.73
N MET A 254 4.40 1.34 16.04
CA MET A 254 5.69 0.64 15.89
C MET A 254 6.74 1.49 15.17
N ALA A 255 6.32 2.32 14.22
CA ALA A 255 7.20 3.20 13.48
C ALA A 255 7.99 4.16 14.40
N THR A 256 7.36 4.70 15.44
CA THR A 256 8.03 5.58 16.42
C THR A 256 9.15 4.86 17.16
N ILE A 257 8.91 3.61 17.59
CA ILE A 257 9.90 2.82 18.32
C ILE A 257 11.05 2.41 17.41
N ILE A 258 10.77 1.99 16.18
CA ILE A 258 11.80 1.65 15.19
C ILE A 258 12.63 2.91 14.84
N ALA A 259 11.99 4.07 14.71
CA ALA A 259 12.68 5.32 14.41
C ALA A 259 13.60 5.79 15.55
N SER A 260 13.24 5.54 16.81
CA SER A 260 14.03 5.92 17.99
C SER A 260 15.19 4.96 18.28
N ALA A 261 15.10 3.69 17.89
CA ALA A 261 16.14 2.69 18.15
C ALA A 261 17.39 2.89 17.28
N ASP A 262 18.54 2.47 17.76
CA ASP A 262 19.83 2.52 17.05
C ASP A 262 20.24 1.17 16.46
N LEU A 263 19.76 0.08 17.05
CA LEU A 263 19.98 -1.30 16.64
C LEU A 263 18.72 -2.11 16.93
N ALA A 264 18.40 -3.08 16.08
CA ALA A 264 17.35 -4.07 16.36
C ALA A 264 17.91 -5.49 16.39
N ILE A 265 17.28 -6.35 17.20
CA ILE A 265 17.49 -7.79 17.22
C ILE A 265 16.11 -8.44 17.08
N GLY A 266 15.93 -9.29 16.05
CA GLY A 266 14.59 -9.83 15.83
C GLY A 266 14.50 -10.91 14.77
N GLY A 267 13.26 -11.30 14.47
CA GLY A 267 12.93 -12.30 13.47
C GLY A 267 12.99 -11.78 12.01
N GLY A 268 13.00 -12.72 11.05
CA GLY A 268 13.07 -12.47 9.61
C GLY A 268 11.71 -12.29 8.91
N GLY A 269 10.62 -12.07 9.64
CA GLY A 269 9.28 -11.89 9.06
C GLY A 269 9.05 -10.48 8.48
N THR A 270 7.77 -10.13 8.23
CA THR A 270 7.35 -8.86 7.60
C THR A 270 7.90 -7.61 8.29
N SER A 271 8.19 -7.67 9.60
CA SER A 271 8.83 -6.58 10.35
C SER A 271 10.25 -6.23 9.85
N CYS A 272 10.89 -7.09 9.05
CA CYS A 272 12.14 -6.73 8.37
C CYS A 272 11.94 -5.53 7.44
N TRP A 273 10.82 -5.48 6.73
CA TRP A 273 10.52 -4.38 5.81
C TRP A 273 10.26 -3.07 6.55
N GLU A 274 9.62 -3.14 7.72
CA GLU A 274 9.43 -1.99 8.61
C GLU A 274 10.79 -1.41 9.07
N ARG A 275 11.71 -2.28 9.50
CA ARG A 275 13.06 -1.89 9.91
C ARG A 275 13.91 -1.36 8.74
N CYS A 276 13.83 -2.01 7.57
CA CYS A 276 14.48 -1.54 6.35
C CYS A 276 13.96 -0.16 5.92
N CYS A 277 12.64 0.04 5.96
CA CYS A 277 12.02 1.32 5.60
C CYS A 277 12.59 2.49 6.42
N LEU A 278 12.78 2.29 7.72
CA LEU A 278 13.34 3.31 8.62
C LEU A 278 14.88 3.24 8.76
N GLY A 279 15.50 2.35 7.99
CA GLY A 279 16.96 2.16 8.02
C GLY A 279 17.47 1.78 9.41
N LEU A 280 16.76 0.92 10.15
CA LEU A 280 17.22 0.43 11.44
C LEU A 280 18.18 -0.75 11.22
N PRO A 281 19.48 -0.62 11.55
CA PRO A 281 20.42 -1.73 11.53
C PRO A 281 19.86 -2.89 12.35
N THR A 282 19.92 -4.10 11.80
CA THR A 282 19.20 -5.21 12.41
C THR A 282 20.01 -6.50 12.40
N ILE A 283 20.09 -7.17 13.55
CA ILE A 283 20.50 -8.57 13.66
C ILE A 283 19.25 -9.44 13.52
N VAL A 284 19.29 -10.38 12.57
CA VAL A 284 18.17 -11.27 12.28
C VAL A 284 18.51 -12.72 12.59
N MET A 285 17.65 -13.38 13.34
CA MET A 285 17.59 -14.83 13.46
C MET A 285 16.28 -15.33 12.85
N ALA A 286 16.32 -16.22 11.88
CA ALA A 286 15.10 -16.81 11.30
C ALA A 286 14.45 -17.73 12.34
N VAL A 287 13.14 -17.54 12.58
CA VAL A 287 12.35 -18.38 13.50
C VAL A 287 11.45 -19.37 12.76
N ALA A 288 11.46 -19.32 11.43
CA ALA A 288 10.72 -20.22 10.55
C ALA A 288 11.46 -20.39 9.23
N ALA A 289 11.29 -21.56 8.57
CA ALA A 289 12.02 -21.90 7.34
C ALA A 289 11.76 -20.93 6.18
N ASN A 290 10.55 -20.41 6.04
CA ASN A 290 10.19 -19.43 5.01
C ASN A 290 10.89 -18.06 5.16
N GLN A 291 11.54 -17.80 6.29
CA GLN A 291 12.30 -16.57 6.53
C GLN A 291 13.76 -16.67 6.06
N ILE A 292 14.28 -17.89 5.83
CA ILE A 292 15.70 -18.13 5.55
C ILE A 292 16.14 -17.45 4.26
N ALA A 293 15.47 -17.76 3.15
CA ALA A 293 15.85 -17.24 1.83
C ALA A 293 15.77 -15.69 1.76
N VAL A 294 14.76 -15.11 2.38
CA VAL A 294 14.60 -13.64 2.47
C VAL A 294 15.71 -13.01 3.31
N ALA A 295 16.04 -13.62 4.46
CA ALA A 295 17.11 -13.12 5.32
C ALA A 295 18.49 -13.25 4.65
N GLN A 296 18.74 -14.32 3.89
CA GLN A 296 19.97 -14.47 3.10
C GLN A 296 20.08 -13.39 2.02
N ALA A 297 19.02 -13.14 1.26
CA ALA A 297 19.00 -12.09 0.24
C ALA A 297 19.20 -10.68 0.85
N LEU A 298 18.63 -10.41 2.03
CA LEU A 298 18.86 -9.16 2.74
C LEU A 298 20.29 -9.01 3.29
N GLU A 299 20.95 -10.12 3.69
CA GLU A 299 22.36 -10.14 4.08
C GLU A 299 23.26 -9.86 2.87
N GLU A 300 22.99 -10.46 1.70
CA GLU A 300 23.72 -10.21 0.44
C GLU A 300 23.66 -8.73 0.04
N GLU A 301 22.49 -8.08 0.25
CA GLU A 301 22.31 -6.65 0.07
C GLU A 301 22.93 -5.80 1.21
N LYS A 302 23.51 -6.43 2.22
CA LYS A 302 24.05 -5.80 3.44
C LYS A 302 23.03 -4.90 4.16
N ALA A 303 21.74 -5.24 4.07
CA ALA A 303 20.66 -4.51 4.72
C ALA A 303 20.39 -4.99 6.15
N ILE A 304 20.85 -6.20 6.49
CA ILE A 304 20.78 -6.83 7.82
C ILE A 304 22.06 -7.61 8.12
N ARG A 305 22.19 -8.05 9.39
CA ARG A 305 23.13 -9.07 9.82
C ARG A 305 22.36 -10.36 10.12
N TYR A 306 22.39 -11.31 9.22
CA TYR A 306 21.71 -12.60 9.37
C TYR A 306 22.61 -13.61 10.08
N LEU A 307 22.11 -14.27 11.14
CA LEU A 307 22.90 -15.24 11.93
C LEU A 307 22.54 -16.70 11.63
N GLY A 308 21.46 -16.95 10.89
CA GLY A 308 20.98 -18.29 10.63
C GLY A 308 19.63 -18.58 11.29
N LEU A 309 19.21 -19.88 11.21
CA LEU A 309 18.03 -20.36 11.90
C LEU A 309 18.26 -20.31 13.42
N ALA A 310 17.32 -19.72 14.16
CA ALA A 310 17.49 -19.39 15.58
C ALA A 310 17.95 -20.56 16.44
N GLU A 311 17.46 -21.76 16.19
CA GLU A 311 17.85 -22.99 16.91
C GLU A 311 19.32 -23.39 16.71
N HIS A 312 19.94 -22.99 15.60
CA HIS A 312 21.33 -23.30 15.26
C HIS A 312 22.31 -22.18 15.63
N VAL A 313 21.83 -21.00 16.01
CA VAL A 313 22.70 -19.87 16.41
C VAL A 313 23.20 -20.10 17.84
N SER A 314 24.50 -20.10 18.08
CA SER A 314 25.05 -20.17 19.44
C SER A 314 24.88 -18.83 20.18
N ASN A 315 24.86 -18.87 21.53
CA ASN A 315 24.87 -17.63 22.31
C ASN A 315 26.14 -16.81 22.10
N ALA A 316 27.29 -17.47 21.86
CA ALA A 316 28.55 -16.81 21.55
C ALA A 316 28.44 -16.03 20.22
N THR A 317 27.91 -16.64 19.17
CA THR A 317 27.68 -15.98 17.87
C THR A 317 26.75 -14.78 18.00
N LEU A 318 25.65 -14.92 18.78
CA LEU A 318 24.72 -13.84 19.04
C LEU A 318 25.38 -12.67 19.76
N MET A 319 26.10 -12.95 20.84
CA MET A 319 26.83 -11.93 21.62
C MET A 319 27.90 -11.23 20.80
N GLN A 320 28.65 -11.97 19.99
CA GLN A 320 29.65 -11.41 19.08
C GLN A 320 29.01 -10.44 18.09
N ALA A 321 27.93 -10.83 17.41
CA ALA A 321 27.23 -9.98 16.45
C ALA A 321 26.65 -8.71 17.10
N ILE A 322 26.12 -8.83 18.32
CA ILE A 322 25.62 -7.67 19.08
C ILE A 322 26.79 -6.71 19.36
N THR A 323 27.92 -7.21 19.87
CA THR A 323 29.09 -6.40 20.18
C THR A 323 29.66 -5.72 18.93
N GLU A 324 29.84 -6.47 17.84
CA GLU A 324 30.31 -5.95 16.56
C GLU A 324 29.45 -4.79 16.06
N LEU A 325 28.11 -4.93 16.07
CA LEU A 325 27.23 -3.86 15.57
C LEU A 325 27.08 -2.70 16.56
N LEU A 326 27.17 -2.91 17.86
CA LEU A 326 27.17 -1.81 18.83
C LEU A 326 28.42 -0.92 18.65
N ASP A 327 29.58 -1.52 18.40
CA ASP A 327 30.83 -0.82 18.34
C ASP A 327 31.21 -0.33 16.92
N ASN A 328 30.56 -0.84 15.85
CA ASN A 328 30.89 -0.49 14.47
C ASN A 328 29.85 0.44 13.85
N HIS A 329 30.08 1.74 13.98
CA HIS A 329 29.20 2.78 13.39
C HIS A 329 29.12 2.70 11.86
N SER A 330 30.23 2.45 11.17
CA SER A 330 30.27 2.39 9.70
C SER A 330 29.40 1.25 9.16
N ALA A 331 29.48 0.06 9.79
CA ALA A 331 28.61 -1.05 9.41
C ALA A 331 27.13 -0.73 9.62
N ARG A 332 26.77 -0.05 10.72
CA ARG A 332 25.38 0.39 10.95
C ARG A 332 24.92 1.42 9.92
N GLN A 333 25.80 2.35 9.50
CA GLN A 333 25.46 3.32 8.45
C GLN A 333 25.24 2.65 7.10
N GLU A 334 26.12 1.73 6.69
CA GLU A 334 25.98 0.97 5.45
C GLU A 334 24.67 0.18 5.45
N MET A 335 24.38 -0.55 6.52
CA MET A 335 23.16 -1.33 6.68
C MET A 335 21.90 -0.44 6.63
N SER A 336 21.94 0.72 7.29
CA SER A 336 20.86 1.70 7.27
C SER A 336 20.57 2.23 5.87
N ALA A 337 21.60 2.60 5.12
CA ALA A 337 21.48 3.11 3.76
C ALA A 337 20.91 2.05 2.81
N ASN A 338 21.42 0.81 2.89
CA ASN A 338 20.96 -0.30 2.08
C ASN A 338 19.49 -0.67 2.37
N GLY A 339 19.10 -0.75 3.64
CA GLY A 339 17.70 -0.98 4.02
C GLY A 339 16.76 0.07 3.43
N LYS A 340 17.10 1.35 3.59
CA LYS A 340 16.34 2.47 3.02
C LYS A 340 16.25 2.41 1.49
N ARG A 341 17.27 1.94 0.79
CA ARG A 341 17.25 1.79 -0.67
C ARG A 341 16.25 0.74 -1.13
N LEU A 342 16.08 -0.33 -0.35
CA LEU A 342 15.17 -1.43 -0.68
C LEU A 342 13.69 -1.10 -0.43
N VAL A 343 13.37 -0.34 0.64
CA VAL A 343 12.00 -0.09 1.08
C VAL A 343 11.81 1.38 1.37
N ASP A 344 10.94 2.03 0.62
CA ASP A 344 10.62 3.46 0.77
C ASP A 344 9.34 3.76 1.56
N GLY A 345 8.52 2.73 1.84
CA GLY A 345 7.25 2.87 2.55
C GLY A 345 6.03 3.06 1.66
N GLU A 346 6.21 3.20 0.34
CA GLU A 346 5.14 3.47 -0.62
C GLU A 346 4.59 2.21 -1.31
N GLY A 347 4.94 1.02 -0.83
CA GLY A 347 4.54 -0.24 -1.47
C GLY A 347 3.03 -0.44 -1.54
N ALA A 348 2.30 -0.13 -0.46
CA ALA A 348 0.83 -0.23 -0.44
C ALA A 348 0.17 0.73 -1.46
N SER A 349 0.72 1.94 -1.63
CA SER A 349 0.26 2.90 -2.64
C SER A 349 0.46 2.36 -4.05
N ARG A 350 1.63 1.77 -4.35
CA ARG A 350 1.91 1.16 -5.67
C ARG A 350 1.01 -0.02 -5.98
N VAL A 351 0.72 -0.86 -4.99
CA VAL A 351 -0.21 -1.98 -5.16
C VAL A 351 -1.62 -1.45 -5.41
N ALA A 352 -2.06 -0.44 -4.66
CA ALA A 352 -3.35 0.19 -4.91
C ALA A 352 -3.42 0.82 -6.31
N ASP A 353 -2.35 1.46 -6.80
CA ASP A 353 -2.29 1.97 -8.18
C ASP A 353 -2.50 0.85 -9.21
N ALA A 354 -1.84 -0.30 -9.02
CA ALA A 354 -1.99 -1.44 -9.91
C ALA A 354 -3.42 -2.00 -9.89
N ILE A 355 -4.05 -2.09 -8.71
CA ILE A 355 -5.46 -2.50 -8.55
C ILE A 355 -6.39 -1.57 -9.35
N TYR A 356 -6.23 -0.25 -9.21
CA TYR A 356 -7.07 0.70 -9.93
C TYR A 356 -6.81 0.72 -11.45
N GLN A 357 -5.57 0.46 -11.88
CA GLN A 357 -5.20 0.38 -13.31
C GLN A 357 -5.72 -0.89 -13.98
N ALA A 358 -5.83 -1.99 -13.24
CA ALA A 358 -6.27 -3.28 -13.75
C ALA A 358 -7.79 -3.47 -13.68
N ILE A 359 -8.57 -2.53 -13.13
CA ILE A 359 -10.03 -2.60 -13.20
C ILE A 359 -10.41 -2.58 -14.68
N PRO A 360 -11.06 -3.65 -15.20
CA PRO A 360 -11.53 -3.62 -16.56
C PRO A 360 -12.47 -2.41 -16.70
N ILE A 361 -12.13 -1.52 -17.57
CA ILE A 361 -13.13 -0.57 -18.04
C ILE A 361 -14.10 -1.42 -18.84
N THR A 362 -15.17 -1.90 -18.22
CA THR A 362 -16.28 -2.66 -18.86
C THR A 362 -17.02 -1.81 -19.90
N THR A 363 -16.54 -0.66 -20.13
CA THR A 363 -16.89 0.30 -21.16
C THR A 363 -15.91 0.08 -22.29
N GLY A 364 -16.27 -0.68 -23.29
CA GLY A 364 -15.46 -0.93 -24.50
C GLY A 364 -14.58 0.26 -24.86
N SER A 365 -13.42 0.03 -25.37
CA SER A 365 -12.29 0.95 -25.50
C SER A 365 -12.67 2.42 -25.67
N ILE A 366 -12.45 3.24 -24.60
CA ILE A 366 -12.52 4.69 -24.76
C ILE A 366 -11.38 5.11 -25.65
N GLN A 367 -11.72 5.74 -26.75
CA GLN A 367 -10.76 6.39 -27.65
C GLN A 367 -10.69 7.87 -27.29
N LEU A 368 -9.48 8.37 -27.12
CA LEU A 368 -9.23 9.80 -26.96
C LEU A 368 -8.64 10.34 -28.25
N ARG A 369 -9.37 11.23 -28.89
CA ARG A 369 -8.85 11.99 -30.03
C ARG A 369 -8.72 13.47 -29.72
N ARG A 370 -7.80 14.16 -30.38
CA ARG A 370 -7.74 15.61 -30.27
C ARG A 370 -9.04 16.23 -30.83
N ALA A 371 -9.50 17.29 -30.17
CA ALA A 371 -10.59 18.09 -30.69
C ALA A 371 -10.18 18.77 -31.99
N ALA A 372 -11.08 18.80 -32.95
CA ALA A 372 -10.95 19.46 -34.23
C ALA A 372 -11.97 20.62 -34.35
N GLU A 373 -11.80 21.48 -35.35
CA GLU A 373 -12.74 22.61 -35.59
C GLU A 373 -14.21 22.17 -35.66
N ALA A 374 -14.47 21.00 -36.22
CA ALA A 374 -15.81 20.43 -36.34
C ALA A 374 -16.49 20.15 -34.98
N ASP A 375 -15.71 20.05 -33.89
CA ASP A 375 -16.24 19.78 -32.54
C ASP A 375 -16.72 21.06 -31.83
N GLU A 376 -16.39 22.25 -32.33
CA GLU A 376 -16.61 23.54 -31.66
C GLU A 376 -18.06 23.73 -31.19
N HIS A 377 -19.02 23.49 -32.09
CA HIS A 377 -20.43 23.66 -31.77
C HIS A 377 -20.95 22.65 -30.76
N ALA A 378 -20.52 21.38 -30.87
CA ALA A 378 -20.90 20.33 -29.94
C ALA A 378 -20.36 20.58 -28.53
N VAL A 379 -19.06 20.95 -28.44
CA VAL A 379 -18.40 21.29 -27.16
C VAL A 379 -19.09 22.47 -26.47
N LEU A 380 -19.49 23.52 -27.22
CA LEU A 380 -20.28 24.65 -26.68
C LEU A 380 -21.63 24.20 -26.15
N SER A 381 -22.36 23.38 -26.93
CA SER A 381 -23.66 22.87 -26.55
C SER A 381 -23.59 22.08 -25.24
N TRP A 382 -22.65 21.13 -25.13
CA TRP A 382 -22.46 20.31 -23.94
C TRP A 382 -22.05 21.17 -22.72
N ARG A 383 -21.15 22.15 -22.93
CA ARG A 383 -20.66 23.02 -21.86
C ARG A 383 -21.74 23.95 -21.30
N ASN A 384 -22.71 24.32 -22.12
CA ASN A 384 -23.81 25.21 -21.73
C ASN A 384 -25.01 24.48 -21.10
N GLU A 385 -25.02 23.14 -21.08
CA GLU A 385 -26.03 22.39 -20.37
C GLU A 385 -26.02 22.67 -18.85
N ALA A 386 -27.20 22.79 -18.25
CA ALA A 386 -27.35 23.21 -16.85
C ALA A 386 -26.51 22.35 -15.89
N LYS A 387 -26.59 21.02 -16.01
CA LYS A 387 -25.83 20.10 -15.14
C LYS A 387 -24.30 20.27 -15.27
N VAL A 388 -23.79 20.55 -16.47
CA VAL A 388 -22.36 20.77 -16.69
C VAL A 388 -21.94 22.12 -16.13
N ARG A 389 -22.77 23.16 -16.29
CA ARG A 389 -22.51 24.47 -15.72
C ARG A 389 -22.50 24.45 -14.20
N ASP A 390 -23.49 23.80 -13.58
CA ASP A 390 -23.59 23.69 -12.11
C ASP A 390 -22.37 22.98 -11.49
N ALA A 391 -21.79 22.03 -12.21
CA ALA A 391 -20.60 21.30 -11.81
C ALA A 391 -19.27 22.04 -12.10
N SER A 392 -19.34 23.20 -12.75
CA SER A 392 -18.16 23.97 -13.21
C SER A 392 -17.91 25.21 -12.35
N PHE A 393 -16.67 25.70 -12.38
CA PHE A 393 -16.29 26.94 -11.69
C PHE A 393 -17.06 28.15 -12.23
N ASN A 394 -17.07 28.32 -13.54
CA ASN A 394 -17.90 29.33 -14.20
C ASN A 394 -19.26 28.71 -14.55
N GLN A 395 -20.30 29.18 -13.91
CA GLN A 395 -21.69 28.69 -14.10
C GLN A 395 -22.49 29.54 -15.11
N LYS A 396 -21.89 30.61 -15.65
CA LYS A 396 -22.53 31.45 -16.66
C LYS A 396 -22.63 30.71 -18.00
N THR A 397 -23.67 31.02 -18.77
CA THR A 397 -23.78 30.57 -20.15
C THR A 397 -22.72 31.26 -20.99
N ILE A 398 -22.00 30.51 -21.79
CA ILE A 398 -20.95 31.01 -22.68
C ILE A 398 -21.57 31.34 -24.03
N SER A 399 -21.33 32.56 -24.55
CA SER A 399 -21.82 32.95 -25.87
C SER A 399 -21.02 32.25 -27.00
N ALA A 400 -21.63 32.07 -28.16
CA ALA A 400 -20.97 31.43 -29.31
C ALA A 400 -19.67 32.17 -29.70
N ALA A 401 -19.67 33.50 -29.70
CA ALA A 401 -18.51 34.29 -30.07
C ALA A 401 -17.36 34.20 -29.04
N GLU A 402 -17.70 34.12 -27.75
CA GLU A 402 -16.71 33.90 -26.67
C GLU A 402 -16.10 32.49 -26.76
N HIS A 403 -16.97 31.49 -26.95
CA HIS A 403 -16.52 30.10 -27.07
C HIS A 403 -15.64 29.89 -28.30
N SER A 404 -16.00 30.45 -29.47
CA SER A 404 -15.23 30.33 -30.69
C SER A 404 -13.81 30.84 -30.50
N ARG A 405 -13.65 32.06 -29.94
CA ARG A 405 -12.33 32.61 -29.65
C ARG A 405 -11.51 31.72 -28.71
N TRP A 406 -12.15 31.22 -27.64
CA TRP A 406 -11.48 30.32 -26.70
C TRP A 406 -11.12 28.99 -27.36
N PHE A 407 -12.03 28.40 -28.13
CA PHE A 407 -11.85 27.09 -28.75
C PHE A 407 -10.71 27.09 -29.78
N GLN A 408 -10.68 28.11 -30.64
CA GLN A 408 -9.62 28.28 -31.64
C GLN A 408 -8.25 28.49 -30.95
N ALA A 409 -8.21 29.31 -29.89
CA ALA A 409 -7.00 29.48 -29.10
C ALA A 409 -6.60 28.19 -28.38
N ALA A 410 -7.56 27.39 -27.91
CA ALA A 410 -7.30 26.14 -27.20
C ALA A 410 -6.69 25.07 -28.10
N ILE A 411 -7.23 24.86 -29.32
CA ILE A 411 -6.70 23.86 -30.25
C ILE A 411 -5.37 24.28 -30.87
N ALA A 412 -5.08 25.57 -30.96
CA ALA A 412 -3.81 26.10 -31.49
C ALA A 412 -2.67 26.12 -30.45
N ASN A 413 -2.98 26.03 -29.16
CA ASN A 413 -1.96 26.10 -28.09
C ASN A 413 -1.26 24.74 -27.90
N PRO A 414 0.06 24.62 -28.13
CA PRO A 414 0.78 23.37 -27.95
C PRO A 414 0.85 22.88 -26.50
N ALA A 415 0.71 23.75 -25.52
CA ALA A 415 0.67 23.40 -24.09
C ALA A 415 -0.74 22.99 -23.61
N ARG A 416 -1.77 23.11 -24.46
CA ARG A 416 -3.15 22.76 -24.16
C ARG A 416 -3.60 21.59 -25.02
N HIS A 417 -4.02 20.52 -24.39
CA HIS A 417 -4.50 19.33 -25.07
C HIS A 417 -5.98 19.15 -24.80
N LEU A 418 -6.81 19.57 -25.77
CA LEU A 418 -8.26 19.38 -25.74
C LEU A 418 -8.60 18.08 -26.44
N LEU A 419 -9.19 17.13 -25.72
CA LEU A 419 -9.49 15.77 -26.16
C LEU A 419 -10.98 15.49 -26.07
N ILE A 420 -11.50 14.78 -27.08
CA ILE A 420 -12.85 14.21 -27.07
C ILE A 420 -12.71 12.72 -26.73
N ALA A 421 -13.40 12.30 -25.67
CA ALA A 421 -13.53 10.89 -25.32
C ALA A 421 -14.70 10.28 -26.05
N GLU A 422 -14.47 9.18 -26.75
CA GLU A 422 -15.47 8.47 -27.55
C GLU A 422 -15.53 6.99 -27.16
N HIS A 423 -16.74 6.42 -27.26
CA HIS A 423 -16.97 5.00 -27.16
C HIS A 423 -17.79 4.54 -28.36
N ASN A 424 -17.28 3.58 -29.13
CA ASN A 424 -17.90 3.13 -30.38
C ASN A 424 -18.24 4.28 -31.35
N GLY A 425 -17.37 5.28 -31.43
CA GLY A 425 -17.57 6.46 -32.28
C GLY A 425 -18.56 7.50 -31.74
N ALA A 426 -19.18 7.28 -30.57
CA ALA A 426 -20.06 8.24 -29.94
C ALA A 426 -19.33 9.03 -28.84
N PRO A 427 -19.49 10.37 -28.78
CA PRO A 427 -18.84 11.18 -27.77
C PRO A 427 -19.39 10.90 -26.36
N LEU A 428 -18.49 10.78 -25.40
CA LEU A 428 -18.77 10.55 -23.99
C LEU A 428 -18.49 11.75 -23.11
N GLY A 429 -17.45 12.51 -23.43
CA GLY A 429 -16.99 13.63 -22.63
C GLY A 429 -15.85 14.40 -23.26
N VAL A 430 -15.51 15.50 -22.63
CA VAL A 430 -14.40 16.37 -23.02
C VAL A 430 -13.38 16.36 -21.89
N LEU A 431 -12.12 16.16 -22.25
CA LEU A 431 -10.97 16.18 -21.38
C LEU A 431 -9.99 17.25 -21.85
N ARG A 432 -9.52 18.09 -20.94
CA ARG A 432 -8.50 19.10 -21.23
C ARG A 432 -7.33 18.95 -20.28
N TYR A 433 -6.12 19.03 -20.81
CA TYR A 433 -4.90 19.21 -20.07
C TYR A 433 -4.28 20.56 -20.41
N ASP A 434 -3.95 21.33 -19.38
CA ASP A 434 -3.09 22.50 -19.47
C ASP A 434 -1.73 22.11 -18.88
N VAL A 435 -0.68 22.08 -19.70
CA VAL A 435 0.65 21.58 -19.32
C VAL A 435 1.58 22.76 -19.02
N THR A 436 2.23 22.69 -17.87
CA THR A 436 3.25 23.65 -17.44
C THR A 436 4.46 22.84 -16.96
N ASP A 437 5.58 22.96 -17.63
CA ASP A 437 6.81 22.21 -17.36
C ASP A 437 6.55 20.69 -17.24
N CYS A 438 6.75 20.12 -16.06
CA CYS A 438 6.54 18.70 -15.79
C CYS A 438 5.20 18.38 -15.10
N SER A 439 4.28 19.33 -15.03
CA SER A 439 2.95 19.17 -14.43
C SER A 439 1.83 19.47 -15.42
N ALA A 440 0.64 18.93 -15.18
CA ALA A 440 -0.55 19.22 -15.97
C ALA A 440 -1.76 19.43 -15.07
N ASP A 441 -2.61 20.41 -15.42
CA ASP A 441 -3.92 20.57 -14.83
C ASP A 441 -4.98 19.90 -15.69
N ILE A 442 -5.83 19.08 -15.07
CA ILE A 442 -6.89 18.35 -15.76
C ILE A 442 -8.25 18.99 -15.53
N SER A 443 -9.03 19.11 -16.60
CA SER A 443 -10.46 19.46 -16.56
C SER A 443 -11.24 18.43 -17.37
N VAL A 444 -12.34 17.92 -16.81
CA VAL A 444 -13.18 16.92 -17.47
C VAL A 444 -14.66 17.19 -17.22
N TYR A 445 -15.49 16.97 -18.25
CA TYR A 445 -16.92 16.88 -18.11
C TYR A 445 -17.50 15.86 -19.09
N LEU A 446 -18.65 15.28 -18.72
CA LEU A 446 -19.35 14.30 -19.54
C LEU A 446 -20.29 15.00 -20.52
N VAL A 447 -20.51 14.37 -21.67
CA VAL A 447 -21.63 14.71 -22.56
C VAL A 447 -22.93 14.52 -21.77
N PRO A 448 -23.89 15.46 -21.84
CA PRO A 448 -25.16 15.35 -21.14
C PRO A 448 -25.88 14.03 -21.39
N GLY A 449 -26.40 13.42 -20.32
CA GLY A 449 -27.07 12.12 -20.36
C GLY A 449 -26.13 10.91 -20.28
N LYS A 450 -24.84 11.12 -20.09
CA LYS A 450 -23.84 10.05 -19.89
C LYS A 450 -23.44 9.88 -18.42
N GLU A 451 -24.10 10.58 -17.49
CA GLU A 451 -23.80 10.51 -16.07
C GLU A 451 -24.28 9.18 -15.45
N GLY A 452 -23.67 8.76 -14.36
CA GLY A 452 -24.08 7.61 -13.55
C GLY A 452 -23.58 6.24 -14.01
N ALA A 453 -23.02 6.12 -15.23
CA ALA A 453 -22.56 4.85 -15.80
C ALA A 453 -21.03 4.61 -15.65
N GLY A 454 -20.35 5.34 -14.77
CA GLY A 454 -18.90 5.18 -14.55
C GLY A 454 -18.00 5.87 -15.58
N TRP A 455 -18.54 6.48 -16.63
CA TRP A 455 -17.79 7.10 -17.71
C TRP A 455 -16.81 8.18 -17.25
N GLY A 456 -17.13 8.94 -16.21
CA GLY A 456 -16.23 9.97 -15.66
C GLY A 456 -14.90 9.39 -15.18
N THR A 457 -14.95 8.30 -14.43
CA THR A 457 -13.75 7.57 -13.97
C THR A 457 -12.98 7.01 -15.18
N ALA A 458 -13.68 6.37 -16.10
CA ALA A 458 -13.09 5.76 -17.27
C ALA A 458 -12.35 6.77 -18.17
N ILE A 459 -12.92 7.97 -18.37
CA ILE A 459 -12.28 9.06 -19.14
C ILE A 459 -11.02 9.56 -18.43
N VAL A 460 -11.03 9.73 -17.12
CA VAL A 460 -9.86 10.18 -16.35
C VAL A 460 -8.74 9.15 -16.41
N ILE A 461 -9.06 7.85 -16.31
CA ILE A 461 -8.08 6.75 -16.45
C ILE A 461 -7.48 6.74 -17.86
N ALA A 462 -8.34 6.79 -18.90
CA ALA A 462 -7.89 6.82 -20.31
C ALA A 462 -7.03 8.07 -20.58
N GLY A 463 -7.40 9.22 -20.00
CA GLY A 463 -6.62 10.46 -20.08
C GLY A 463 -5.24 10.34 -19.45
N SER A 464 -5.14 9.73 -18.29
CA SER A 464 -3.86 9.48 -17.60
C SER A 464 -2.96 8.54 -18.40
N ALA A 465 -3.52 7.53 -19.04
CA ALA A 465 -2.80 6.64 -19.95
C ALA A 465 -2.32 7.39 -21.21
N TRP A 466 -3.19 8.24 -21.77
CA TRP A 466 -2.85 9.10 -22.92
C TRP A 466 -1.67 10.02 -22.60
N LEU A 467 -1.65 10.68 -21.42
CA LEU A 467 -0.53 11.52 -20.99
C LEU A 467 0.78 10.74 -20.91
N ARG A 468 0.79 9.57 -20.27
CA ARG A 468 1.99 8.71 -20.16
C ARG A 468 2.56 8.35 -21.55
N GLN A 469 1.70 8.16 -22.53
CA GLN A 469 2.09 7.78 -23.88
C GLN A 469 2.62 8.97 -24.70
N HIS A 470 1.96 10.14 -24.61
CA HIS A 470 2.18 11.26 -25.51
C HIS A 470 3.03 12.39 -24.91
N LEU A 471 3.04 12.52 -23.58
CA LEU A 471 3.70 13.61 -22.85
C LEU A 471 4.54 13.05 -21.68
N ARG A 472 5.57 12.29 -22.03
CA ARG A 472 6.42 11.56 -21.06
C ARG A 472 7.16 12.45 -20.06
N HIS A 473 7.32 13.74 -20.35
CA HIS A 473 7.91 14.72 -19.45
C HIS A 473 6.97 15.15 -18.31
N VAL A 474 5.65 14.93 -18.45
CA VAL A 474 4.68 15.22 -17.39
C VAL A 474 4.75 14.13 -16.33
N THR A 475 5.07 14.53 -15.11
CA THR A 475 5.25 13.64 -13.96
C THR A 475 4.10 13.68 -12.96
N SER A 476 3.31 14.78 -12.99
CA SER A 476 2.16 14.94 -12.09
C SER A 476 0.96 15.57 -12.78
N VAL A 477 -0.23 15.23 -12.32
CA VAL A 477 -1.50 15.81 -12.80
C VAL A 477 -2.28 16.31 -11.60
N SER A 478 -2.74 17.56 -11.66
CA SER A 478 -3.57 18.17 -10.61
C SER A 478 -5.00 18.37 -11.12
N ALA A 479 -5.98 18.09 -10.26
CA ALA A 479 -7.40 18.33 -10.50
C ALA A 479 -7.96 19.24 -9.43
N MET A 480 -8.52 20.36 -9.81
CA MET A 480 -9.29 21.26 -8.93
C MET A 480 -10.77 20.93 -9.08
N ILE A 481 -11.45 20.64 -7.98
CA ILE A 481 -12.85 20.18 -7.99
C ILE A 481 -13.63 21.00 -6.95
N LEU A 482 -14.84 21.44 -7.32
CA LEU A 482 -15.76 22.06 -6.35
C LEU A 482 -16.02 21.07 -5.20
N GLU A 483 -15.92 21.53 -3.95
CA GLU A 483 -16.10 20.66 -2.78
C GLU A 483 -17.48 19.99 -2.75
N ALA A 484 -18.49 20.65 -3.27
CA ALA A 484 -19.85 20.12 -3.41
C ALA A 484 -19.99 19.07 -4.53
N ASN A 485 -19.02 18.96 -5.47
CA ASN A 485 -19.10 18.01 -6.58
C ASN A 485 -18.61 16.62 -6.16
N ILE A 486 -19.43 15.92 -5.37
CA ILE A 486 -19.14 14.59 -4.84
C ILE A 486 -18.89 13.57 -5.94
N ALA A 487 -19.64 13.64 -7.06
CA ALA A 487 -19.52 12.71 -8.18
C ALA A 487 -18.12 12.81 -8.84
N SER A 488 -17.65 14.04 -9.08
CA SER A 488 -16.32 14.28 -9.65
C SER A 488 -15.23 13.81 -8.68
N LYS A 489 -15.31 14.18 -7.38
CA LYS A 489 -14.36 13.71 -6.37
C LYS A 489 -14.23 12.19 -6.36
N LYS A 490 -15.36 11.47 -6.34
CA LYS A 490 -15.36 10.00 -6.41
C LYS A 490 -14.71 9.47 -7.70
N SER A 491 -14.96 10.12 -8.84
CA SER A 491 -14.38 9.70 -10.13
C SER A 491 -12.86 9.86 -10.16
N PHE A 492 -12.34 10.98 -9.66
CA PHE A 492 -10.90 11.22 -9.60
C PHE A 492 -10.20 10.31 -8.58
N ILE A 493 -10.78 10.09 -7.40
CA ILE A 493 -10.27 9.14 -6.42
C ILE A 493 -10.22 7.72 -7.02
N LYS A 494 -11.29 7.27 -7.68
CA LYS A 494 -11.32 5.98 -8.37
C LYS A 494 -10.28 5.87 -9.49
N ALA A 495 -9.93 6.98 -10.12
CA ALA A 495 -8.88 7.05 -11.13
C ALA A 495 -7.46 7.14 -10.55
N GLY A 496 -7.29 7.04 -9.22
CA GLY A 496 -6.00 7.00 -8.55
C GLY A 496 -5.47 8.37 -8.08
N PHE A 497 -6.27 9.45 -8.19
CA PHE A 497 -5.88 10.75 -7.67
C PHE A 497 -6.05 10.78 -6.14
N MET A 498 -5.09 11.40 -5.46
CA MET A 498 -5.11 11.58 -4.00
C MET A 498 -5.47 13.01 -3.62
N PRO A 499 -6.26 13.21 -2.54
CA PRO A 499 -6.44 14.53 -1.97
C PRO A 499 -5.10 15.15 -1.56
N CYS A 500 -4.90 16.44 -1.84
CA CYS A 500 -3.74 17.19 -1.40
C CYS A 500 -4.20 18.39 -0.56
N ASP A 501 -3.43 18.73 0.48
CA ASP A 501 -3.65 19.95 1.24
C ASP A 501 -3.26 21.18 0.42
N GLN A 502 -3.91 22.32 0.68
CA GLN A 502 -3.71 23.56 -0.09
C GLN A 502 -2.29 24.15 0.06
N GLU A 503 -1.53 23.72 1.06
CA GLU A 503 -0.18 24.22 1.33
C GLU A 503 0.89 23.67 0.37
N ASP A 504 0.61 22.60 -0.36
CA ASP A 504 1.53 21.96 -1.33
C ASP A 504 1.47 22.60 -2.74
N THR A 505 0.68 23.64 -2.95
CA THR A 505 0.58 24.35 -4.23
C THR A 505 1.31 25.68 -4.15
N ALA A 506 2.17 25.96 -5.15
CA ALA A 506 2.88 27.23 -5.26
C ALA A 506 1.90 28.42 -5.19
N PRO A 507 2.20 29.51 -4.44
CA PRO A 507 1.25 30.56 -4.11
C PRO A 507 0.72 31.39 -5.28
N ASP A 508 1.21 31.19 -6.49
CA ASP A 508 0.91 32.09 -7.63
C ASP A 508 -0.25 31.65 -8.56
N GLN A 509 -0.96 30.56 -8.29
CA GLN A 509 -1.98 30.03 -9.19
C GLN A 509 -3.43 29.99 -8.69
N VAL A 510 -3.74 30.50 -7.51
CA VAL A 510 -5.11 30.52 -6.99
C VAL A 510 -5.62 31.95 -6.81
N VAL A 511 -5.73 32.70 -7.91
CA VAL A 511 -6.56 33.91 -7.94
C VAL A 511 -7.61 33.75 -9.04
N LEU A 512 -8.74 33.17 -8.69
CA LEU A 512 -9.96 33.34 -9.49
C LEU A 512 -10.48 34.76 -9.26
N GLN A 513 -10.00 35.72 -10.05
CA GLN A 513 -10.67 37.02 -10.21
C GLN A 513 -12.02 36.77 -10.88
N ASP A 514 -13.11 37.25 -10.27
CA ASP A 514 -14.52 37.19 -10.69
C ASP A 514 -15.36 35.97 -10.21
N VAL A 515 -15.45 35.75 -8.88
CA VAL A 515 -16.56 34.96 -8.32
C VAL A 515 -17.17 35.70 -7.13
N GLU A 516 -18.44 36.03 -7.21
CA GLU A 516 -19.24 36.75 -6.18
C GLU A 516 -19.40 36.00 -4.84
N SER A 517 -18.81 34.78 -4.70
CA SER A 517 -18.76 34.01 -3.44
C SER A 517 -17.57 33.06 -3.46
N PRO A 518 -16.76 32.94 -2.40
CA PRO A 518 -15.64 32.02 -2.33
C PRO A 518 -16.16 30.58 -2.30
N LYS A 519 -16.05 29.87 -3.43
CA LYS A 519 -16.35 28.43 -3.50
C LYS A 519 -15.17 27.65 -2.91
N ARG A 520 -15.46 26.76 -1.98
CA ARG A 520 -14.43 25.84 -1.48
C ARG A 520 -14.02 24.85 -2.56
N LEU A 521 -12.72 24.66 -2.72
CA LEU A 521 -12.11 23.78 -3.69
C LEU A 521 -11.39 22.65 -2.98
N ALA A 522 -11.52 21.44 -3.54
CA ALA A 522 -10.69 20.29 -3.18
C ALA A 522 -9.66 20.08 -4.30
N ILE A 523 -8.40 19.90 -3.92
CA ILE A 523 -7.30 19.62 -4.85
C ILE A 523 -6.97 18.16 -4.77
N PHE A 524 -6.82 17.52 -5.94
CA PHE A 524 -6.41 16.13 -6.08
C PHE A 524 -5.21 16.05 -6.99
N ARG A 525 -4.26 15.16 -6.69
CA ARG A 525 -3.05 14.99 -7.49
C ARG A 525 -2.80 13.51 -7.82
N LEU A 526 -2.37 13.25 -9.05
CA LEU A 526 -1.89 11.96 -9.52
C LEU A 526 -0.43 12.11 -9.96
N TYR A 527 0.46 11.25 -9.45
CA TYR A 527 1.83 11.15 -9.91
C TYR A 527 1.93 10.07 -11.00
N LEU A 528 2.48 10.43 -12.17
CA LEU A 528 2.55 9.55 -13.34
C LEU A 528 3.82 8.70 -13.39
N GLN A 529 4.86 9.10 -12.65
CA GLN A 529 6.10 8.36 -12.48
C GLN A 529 6.35 8.17 -10.99
N PRO A 530 7.03 7.08 -10.55
CA PRO A 530 7.50 7.00 -9.19
C PRO A 530 8.44 8.19 -8.93
N HIS A 531 8.21 8.91 -7.83
CA HIS A 531 9.08 10.01 -7.42
C HIS A 531 10.52 9.51 -7.27
N HIS A 532 11.39 9.79 -8.25
CA HIS A 532 12.80 9.93 -8.01
C HIS A 532 13.00 11.33 -7.43
N HIS A 533 13.14 11.45 -6.13
CA HIS A 533 13.76 12.64 -5.56
C HIS A 533 15.20 12.70 -6.10
N ILE A 534 15.39 13.50 -7.14
CA ILE A 534 16.71 13.98 -7.51
C ILE A 534 17.10 14.96 -6.40
N THR A 535 17.86 14.47 -5.44
CA THR A 535 18.70 15.33 -4.61
C THR A 535 19.96 15.62 -5.42
N ASP A 536 19.89 16.56 -6.35
CA ASP A 536 21.09 17.27 -6.77
C ASP A 536 21.48 18.19 -5.63
N VAL A 537 22.47 17.77 -4.88
CA VAL A 537 23.31 18.64 -4.05
C VAL A 537 24.65 18.68 -4.75
N SER A 538 24.84 19.75 -5.53
CA SER A 538 26.17 20.26 -5.88
C SER A 538 26.90 20.77 -4.62
#